data_b4a977a691d4f325d39b722ef712c208
#
_entry.id   b4a977a691d4f325d39b722ef712c208
#
_cell.length_a   1.000
_cell.length_b   1.000
_cell.length_c   1.000
_cell.angle_alpha   90.00
_cell.angle_beta   90.00
_cell.angle_gamma   90.00
#
_symmetry.space_group_name_H-M   'P 1'
#
loop_
_entity.id
_entity.type
_entity.pdbx_description
1 polymer ?
#
loop_
_entity_poly.entity_id
_entity_poly.type
_entity_poly.pdbx_seq_one_letter_code
_entity_poly.pdbx_strand_id
1 'polypeptide(L)'
;MDAPDLQLQQVSVTRKMAASLPRLRSIAQGKGLKMHHLGAGYPHPEVTDPRKFLQHQSRYFEFLEKKEGINEGQNLPEYLRESYSYTDTLGPKSTRECFARIYGRDWGLEMNPELLIPTVGASGGINLICSMFERPGKSVAYITDAPTYPGFTARVGLCQHASIFSVEMDEEGAKPDEFERQILKARELGHYVPFYYTVPDGHNPAGFSFSQSRRQQLLEIARKLDVLIVEDAPYVYINFAESADRPDPFFVMDPKRTVHLFTGSKIGFPGPRVGFFYSEANLKISGGKEVPIAELALTESSSDILFQNPASLRGFESMLHDVDFNELQSMWPLAEVKLAVYRENRAIMLDVLERKLGAYPDQFKWTKPGAGFFSVFTINIAGVKTDDEFVEKLVADYGVVVIPMYDFYPADAKERNPLIGFDQLRLSFCFSESLGEERRQDLREAVEAFCDAMKELIS
;
A
#
# COMPACT_ATOMS: atom_id res chain seq x y z
N MET A 1 32.15 12.23 -17.13
CA MET A 1 31.82 10.80 -17.33
C MET A 1 30.48 10.76 -18.05
N ASP A 2 30.44 10.14 -19.22
CA ASP A 2 29.23 10.04 -20.02
C ASP A 2 28.53 8.70 -19.69
N ALA A 3 27.19 8.73 -19.59
CA ALA A 3 26.36 7.56 -19.36
C ALA A 3 25.14 7.61 -20.32
N PRO A 4 25.38 7.45 -21.64
CA PRO A 4 24.37 7.74 -22.68
C PRO A 4 23.15 6.84 -22.62
N ASP A 5 23.27 5.67 -21.99
CA ASP A 5 22.17 4.71 -21.84
C ASP A 5 21.31 4.96 -20.59
N LEU A 6 21.71 5.90 -19.71
CA LEU A 6 20.92 6.25 -18.54
C LEU A 6 19.88 7.32 -18.87
N GLN A 7 18.65 7.07 -18.50
CA GLN A 7 17.55 7.99 -18.65
C GLN A 7 17.00 8.38 -17.28
N LEU A 8 16.63 9.67 -17.11
CA LEU A 8 15.93 10.11 -15.93
C LEU A 8 14.50 9.56 -15.95
N GLN A 9 14.22 8.63 -15.06
CA GLN A 9 12.89 8.04 -14.91
C GLN A 9 11.91 9.02 -14.24
N GLN A 10 10.63 8.87 -14.57
CA GLN A 10 9.59 9.65 -13.92
C GLN A 10 9.49 9.26 -12.44
N VAL A 11 9.53 10.25 -11.56
CA VAL A 11 9.33 10.02 -10.12
C VAL A 11 7.90 9.57 -9.81
N SER A 12 7.73 8.75 -8.78
CA SER A 12 6.39 8.33 -8.36
C SER A 12 5.52 9.51 -7.95
N VAL A 13 4.20 9.38 -8.10
CA VAL A 13 3.20 10.41 -7.72
C VAL A 13 3.39 10.88 -6.28
N THR A 14 3.66 9.96 -5.36
CA THR A 14 3.94 10.29 -3.96
C THR A 14 5.17 11.20 -3.82
N ARG A 15 6.23 10.94 -4.60
CA ARG A 15 7.45 11.76 -4.59
C ARG A 15 7.20 13.12 -5.25
N LYS A 16 6.48 13.15 -6.37
CA LYS A 16 6.06 14.38 -7.06
C LYS A 16 5.29 15.28 -6.10
N MET A 17 4.28 14.73 -5.40
CA MET A 17 3.49 15.47 -4.43
C MET A 17 4.35 15.98 -3.26
N ALA A 18 5.17 15.14 -2.65
CA ALA A 18 6.05 15.55 -1.54
C ALA A 18 6.99 16.69 -1.95
N ALA A 19 7.50 16.68 -3.16
CA ALA A 19 8.37 17.73 -3.69
C ALA A 19 7.61 19.04 -3.97
N SER A 20 6.31 18.98 -4.31
CA SER A 20 5.49 20.17 -4.60
C SER A 20 4.93 20.85 -3.32
N LEU A 21 4.79 20.11 -2.20
CA LEU A 21 4.18 20.62 -0.97
C LEU A 21 4.78 21.94 -0.45
N PRO A 22 6.11 22.16 -0.41
CA PRO A 22 6.66 23.45 0.06
C PRO A 22 6.21 24.63 -0.80
N ARG A 23 6.15 24.45 -2.14
CA ARG A 23 5.68 25.46 -3.08
C ARG A 23 4.18 25.72 -2.90
N LEU A 24 3.37 24.67 -2.81
CA LEU A 24 1.92 24.79 -2.59
C LEU A 24 1.61 25.48 -1.26
N ARG A 25 2.37 25.17 -0.21
CA ARG A 25 2.25 25.85 1.09
C ARG A 25 2.55 27.36 0.98
N SER A 26 3.60 27.72 0.23
CA SER A 26 3.92 29.14 -0.01
C SER A 26 2.82 29.86 -0.79
N ILE A 27 2.17 29.20 -1.74
CA ILE A 27 1.03 29.76 -2.49
C ILE A 27 -0.13 30.06 -1.55
N ALA A 28 -0.56 29.08 -0.74
CA ALA A 28 -1.65 29.26 0.22
C ALA A 28 -1.35 30.38 1.23
N GLN A 29 -0.14 30.38 1.82
CA GLN A 29 0.30 31.40 2.78
C GLN A 29 0.33 32.79 2.17
N GLY A 30 0.78 32.94 0.90
CA GLY A 30 0.78 34.19 0.17
C GLY A 30 -0.61 34.80 -0.04
N LYS A 31 -1.66 33.98 0.04
CA LYS A 31 -3.08 34.36 -0.02
C LYS A 31 -3.73 34.49 1.37
N GLY A 32 -2.96 34.25 2.44
CA GLY A 32 -3.50 34.26 3.81
C GLY A 32 -4.37 33.03 4.13
N LEU A 33 -4.26 31.95 3.35
CA LEU A 33 -5.04 30.73 3.52
C LEU A 33 -4.28 29.67 4.35
N LYS A 34 -5.02 28.94 5.18
CA LYS A 34 -4.54 27.70 5.79
C LYS A 34 -4.47 26.61 4.73
N MET A 35 -3.39 25.84 4.69
CA MET A 35 -3.28 24.73 3.77
C MET A 35 -3.86 23.46 4.38
N HIS A 36 -4.85 22.86 3.72
CA HIS A 36 -5.50 21.61 4.06
C HIS A 36 -5.03 20.50 3.14
N HIS A 37 -4.49 19.41 3.69
CA HIS A 37 -3.88 18.33 2.91
C HIS A 37 -4.78 17.11 2.78
N LEU A 38 -5.77 17.15 1.87
CA LEU A 38 -6.64 16.01 1.52
C LEU A 38 -6.01 15.01 0.53
N GLY A 39 -4.72 15.13 0.23
CA GLY A 39 -3.99 14.21 -0.67
C GLY A 39 -3.07 13.21 0.07
N ALA A 40 -2.91 13.33 1.39
CA ALA A 40 -1.98 12.52 2.18
C ALA A 40 -2.37 11.02 2.20
N GLY A 41 -1.36 10.13 2.19
CA GLY A 41 -1.55 8.68 2.22
C GLY A 41 -0.78 7.98 3.36
N TYR A 42 -0.54 8.69 4.48
CA TYR A 42 0.20 8.19 5.63
C TYR A 42 -0.64 8.27 6.91
N PRO A 43 -0.34 7.41 7.91
CA PRO A 43 -1.11 7.33 9.15
C PRO A 43 -1.18 8.67 9.88
N HIS A 44 -2.30 8.89 10.56
CA HIS A 44 -2.53 10.10 11.34
C HIS A 44 -1.61 10.19 12.56
N PRO A 45 -1.04 11.38 12.91
CA PRO A 45 -0.14 11.53 14.06
C PRO A 45 -0.78 11.13 15.39
N GLU A 46 -2.08 11.32 15.57
CA GLU A 46 -2.81 10.93 16.79
C GLU A 46 -2.70 9.42 17.10
N VAL A 47 -2.57 8.58 16.07
CA VAL A 47 -2.48 7.12 16.20
C VAL A 47 -1.09 6.56 15.89
N THR A 48 -0.11 7.44 15.67
CA THR A 48 1.29 7.08 15.40
C THR A 48 2.28 7.85 16.26
N ASP A 49 1.87 8.24 17.49
CA ASP A 49 2.80 8.83 18.45
C ASP A 49 3.84 7.79 18.89
N PRO A 50 5.13 8.00 18.58
CA PRO A 50 6.15 7.01 18.86
C PRO A 50 6.53 6.89 20.33
N ARG A 51 6.16 7.85 21.19
CA ARG A 51 6.64 7.90 22.60
C ARG A 51 6.22 6.67 23.39
N LYS A 52 4.93 6.30 23.33
CA LYS A 52 4.43 5.09 24.01
C LYS A 52 5.04 3.82 23.44
N PHE A 53 5.19 3.77 22.12
CA PHE A 53 5.81 2.66 21.43
C PHE A 53 7.27 2.47 21.85
N LEU A 54 8.07 3.54 21.84
CA LEU A 54 9.49 3.48 22.25
C LEU A 54 9.64 3.05 23.72
N GLN A 55 8.75 3.53 24.60
CA GLN A 55 8.73 3.10 26.00
C GLN A 55 8.39 1.61 26.12
N HIS A 56 7.40 1.12 25.40
CA HIS A 56 7.03 -0.29 25.38
C HIS A 56 8.15 -1.16 24.80
N GLN A 57 8.76 -0.74 23.68
CA GLN A 57 9.90 -1.41 23.06
C GLN A 57 11.10 -1.52 24.02
N SER A 58 11.43 -0.44 24.76
CA SER A 58 12.51 -0.48 25.73
C SER A 58 12.25 -1.51 26.82
N ARG A 59 11.04 -1.55 27.39
CA ARG A 59 10.65 -2.54 28.40
C ARG A 59 10.64 -3.97 27.84
N TYR A 60 10.24 -4.13 26.58
CA TYR A 60 10.28 -5.43 25.92
C TYR A 60 11.72 -5.93 25.76
N PHE A 61 12.66 -5.05 25.45
CA PHE A 61 14.08 -5.39 25.37
C PHE A 61 14.65 -5.78 26.73
N GLU A 62 14.27 -5.09 27.80
CA GLU A 62 14.64 -5.50 29.17
C GLU A 62 14.06 -6.87 29.56
N PHE A 63 12.85 -7.17 29.09
CA PHE A 63 12.24 -8.49 29.25
C PHE A 63 13.02 -9.58 28.51
N LEU A 64 13.41 -9.33 27.25
CA LEU A 64 14.22 -10.28 26.48
C LEU A 64 15.58 -10.51 27.11
N GLU A 65 16.24 -9.47 27.65
CA GLU A 65 17.50 -9.59 28.36
C GLU A 65 17.41 -10.56 29.55
N LYS A 66 16.33 -10.48 30.31
CA LYS A 66 16.07 -11.36 31.45
C LYS A 66 15.73 -12.79 31.02
N LYS A 67 15.04 -12.95 29.87
CA LYS A 67 14.58 -14.23 29.36
C LYS A 67 15.66 -15.01 28.62
N GLU A 68 16.39 -14.34 27.74
CA GLU A 68 17.40 -14.96 26.85
C GLU A 68 18.77 -15.04 27.53
N GLY A 69 19.07 -14.08 28.42
CA GLY A 69 20.34 -14.03 29.16
C GLY A 69 21.54 -13.76 28.26
N ILE A 70 22.72 -14.06 28.79
CA ILE A 70 24.01 -13.98 28.08
C ILE A 70 24.54 -15.40 27.93
N ASN A 71 24.77 -15.86 26.68
CA ASN A 71 25.34 -17.16 26.41
C ASN A 71 26.82 -17.24 26.83
N GLU A 72 27.28 -18.45 27.16
CA GLU A 72 28.67 -18.70 27.54
C GLU A 72 29.64 -18.22 26.44
N GLY A 73 30.65 -17.45 26.83
CA GLY A 73 31.63 -16.87 25.93
C GLY A 73 31.20 -15.59 25.18
N GLN A 74 29.98 -15.12 25.42
CA GLN A 74 29.48 -13.84 24.89
C GLN A 74 29.50 -12.76 25.98
N ASN A 75 29.61 -11.49 25.55
CA ASN A 75 29.61 -10.32 26.42
C ASN A 75 28.35 -9.46 26.28
N LEU A 76 27.40 -9.89 25.44
CA LEU A 76 26.12 -9.20 25.19
C LEU A 76 24.96 -10.21 25.23
N PRO A 77 23.78 -9.77 25.72
CA PRO A 77 22.53 -10.53 25.58
C PRO A 77 22.23 -10.90 24.14
N GLU A 78 21.64 -12.08 23.92
CA GLU A 78 21.36 -12.61 22.58
C GLU A 78 20.54 -11.64 21.73
N TYR A 79 19.48 -11.05 22.30
CA TYR A 79 18.64 -10.11 21.56
C TYR A 79 19.38 -8.86 21.06
N LEU A 80 20.36 -8.35 21.85
CA LEU A 80 21.20 -7.22 21.41
C LEU A 80 22.13 -7.64 20.28
N ARG A 81 22.76 -8.81 20.43
CA ARG A 81 23.62 -9.38 19.40
C ARG A 81 22.89 -9.53 18.08
N GLU A 82 21.69 -10.16 18.08
CA GLU A 82 20.89 -10.34 16.88
C GLU A 82 20.34 -9.02 16.31
N SER A 83 20.01 -8.06 17.16
CA SER A 83 19.42 -6.78 16.73
C SER A 83 20.42 -5.78 16.16
N TYR A 84 21.70 -5.87 16.54
CA TYR A 84 22.71 -4.86 16.23
C TYR A 84 23.99 -5.42 15.60
N SER A 85 24.02 -6.71 15.26
CA SER A 85 25.12 -7.34 14.53
C SER A 85 24.67 -7.82 13.14
N TYR A 86 25.60 -8.34 12.37
CA TYR A 86 25.27 -9.09 11.16
C TYR A 86 24.42 -10.32 11.52
N THR A 87 23.33 -10.53 10.80
CA THR A 87 22.42 -11.63 11.00
C THR A 87 22.11 -12.33 9.68
N ASP A 88 21.38 -13.43 9.75
CA ASP A 88 20.83 -14.11 8.58
C ASP A 88 19.89 -13.20 7.81
N THR A 89 19.74 -13.42 6.50
CA THR A 89 18.82 -12.68 5.63
C THR A 89 17.36 -12.77 6.10
N LEU A 90 16.99 -13.88 6.73
CA LEU A 90 15.67 -14.06 7.36
C LEU A 90 15.48 -13.22 8.64
N GLY A 91 16.56 -12.62 9.18
CA GLY A 91 16.49 -11.83 10.40
C GLY A 91 16.13 -12.65 11.65
N PRO A 92 15.70 -12.00 12.75
CA PRO A 92 15.37 -12.69 14.00
C PRO A 92 14.25 -13.71 13.83
N LYS A 93 14.52 -14.97 14.20
CA LYS A 93 13.57 -16.07 14.06
C LYS A 93 12.30 -15.85 14.87
N SER A 94 12.44 -15.33 16.10
CA SER A 94 11.29 -15.04 16.97
C SER A 94 10.29 -14.07 16.37
N THR A 95 10.77 -13.04 15.66
CA THR A 95 9.90 -12.06 14.98
C THR A 95 9.05 -12.74 13.92
N ARG A 96 9.65 -13.59 13.08
CA ARG A 96 8.93 -14.33 12.02
C ARG A 96 7.94 -15.32 12.58
N GLU A 97 8.34 -16.08 13.61
CA GLU A 97 7.47 -17.05 14.29
C GLU A 97 6.29 -16.39 14.99
N CYS A 98 6.54 -15.30 15.73
CA CYS A 98 5.49 -14.52 16.40
C CYS A 98 4.50 -13.95 15.37
N PHE A 99 5.00 -13.31 14.32
CA PHE A 99 4.16 -12.77 13.25
C PHE A 99 3.35 -13.89 12.56
N ALA A 100 3.98 -15.00 12.18
CA ALA A 100 3.30 -16.12 11.52
C ALA A 100 2.15 -16.68 12.36
N ARG A 101 2.37 -16.83 13.68
CA ARG A 101 1.32 -17.33 14.58
C ARG A 101 0.14 -16.38 14.71
N ILE A 102 0.41 -15.09 14.94
CA ILE A 102 -0.65 -14.09 15.18
C ILE A 102 -1.40 -13.80 13.89
N TYR A 103 -0.65 -13.50 12.82
CA TYR A 103 -1.22 -13.19 11.51
C TYR A 103 -1.98 -14.39 10.93
N GLY A 104 -1.41 -15.58 11.05
CA GLY A 104 -2.08 -16.83 10.63
C GLY A 104 -3.40 -17.07 11.39
N ARG A 105 -3.43 -16.81 12.71
CA ARG A 105 -4.69 -16.90 13.49
C ARG A 105 -5.74 -15.93 13.02
N ASP A 106 -5.36 -14.68 12.72
CA ASP A 106 -6.30 -13.65 12.24
C ASP A 106 -7.00 -14.05 10.94
N TRP A 107 -6.35 -14.86 10.11
CA TRP A 107 -6.84 -15.29 8.80
C TRP A 107 -7.16 -16.79 8.70
N GLY A 108 -7.06 -17.52 9.80
CA GLY A 108 -7.38 -18.97 9.82
C GLY A 108 -6.41 -19.82 9.00
N LEU A 109 -5.16 -19.38 8.80
CA LEU A 109 -4.12 -20.07 8.04
C LEU A 109 -2.92 -20.41 8.92
N GLU A 110 -2.41 -21.63 8.83
CA GLU A 110 -1.12 -21.99 9.41
C GLU A 110 0.02 -21.53 8.50
N MET A 111 0.72 -20.47 8.92
CA MET A 111 1.81 -19.90 8.13
C MET A 111 3.15 -20.52 8.52
N ASN A 112 3.93 -20.90 7.52
CA ASN A 112 5.31 -21.35 7.73
C ASN A 112 6.25 -20.15 7.88
N PRO A 113 6.87 -19.92 9.05
CA PRO A 113 7.77 -18.78 9.26
C PRO A 113 9.05 -18.81 8.40
N GLU A 114 9.44 -19.98 7.85
CA GLU A 114 10.59 -20.07 6.94
C GLU A 114 10.29 -19.55 5.53
N LEU A 115 9.02 -19.35 5.20
CA LEU A 115 8.58 -18.74 3.94
C LEU A 115 8.30 -17.23 4.08
N LEU A 116 8.49 -16.66 5.27
CA LEU A 116 8.38 -15.22 5.55
C LEU A 116 9.72 -14.53 5.33
N ILE A 117 9.85 -13.81 4.24
CA ILE A 117 11.05 -13.03 3.91
C ILE A 117 10.85 -11.59 4.37
N PRO A 118 11.64 -11.08 5.33
CA PRO A 118 11.56 -9.69 5.75
C PRO A 118 11.92 -8.72 4.63
N THR A 119 11.17 -7.65 4.50
CA THR A 119 11.35 -6.66 3.44
C THR A 119 11.33 -5.22 3.98
N VAL A 120 11.86 -4.28 3.21
CA VAL A 120 11.82 -2.84 3.52
C VAL A 120 10.42 -2.28 3.24
N GLY A 121 9.43 -2.70 4.05
CA GLY A 121 8.01 -2.49 3.81
C GLY A 121 7.52 -3.21 2.54
N ALA A 122 6.26 -3.02 2.15
CA ALA A 122 5.72 -3.61 0.93
C ALA A 122 6.49 -3.17 -0.33
N SER A 123 7.03 -1.96 -0.36
CA SER A 123 7.85 -1.49 -1.50
C SER A 123 9.10 -2.36 -1.73
N GLY A 124 9.73 -2.86 -0.66
CA GLY A 124 10.81 -3.84 -0.75
C GLY A 124 10.32 -5.16 -1.35
N GLY A 125 9.13 -5.62 -0.95
CA GLY A 125 8.51 -6.81 -1.52
C GLY A 125 8.18 -6.65 -3.02
N ILE A 126 7.68 -5.48 -3.43
CA ILE A 126 7.45 -5.15 -4.85
C ILE A 126 8.78 -5.20 -5.63
N ASN A 127 9.84 -4.58 -5.09
CA ASN A 127 11.15 -4.61 -5.73
C ASN A 127 11.63 -6.05 -5.89
N LEU A 128 11.54 -6.83 -4.83
CA LEU A 128 11.99 -8.21 -4.77
C LEU A 128 11.30 -9.09 -5.82
N ILE A 129 9.95 -9.03 -5.91
CA ILE A 129 9.21 -9.86 -6.88
C ILE A 129 9.48 -9.43 -8.33
N CYS A 130 9.61 -8.14 -8.62
CA CYS A 130 9.96 -7.67 -9.94
C CYS A 130 11.36 -8.15 -10.34
N SER A 131 12.39 -7.92 -9.50
CA SER A 131 13.79 -8.28 -9.77
C SER A 131 13.96 -9.76 -10.10
N MET A 132 13.20 -10.65 -9.45
CA MET A 132 13.24 -12.09 -9.71
C MET A 132 12.91 -12.47 -11.16
N PHE A 133 12.04 -11.71 -11.83
CA PHE A 133 11.58 -11.99 -13.19
C PHE A 133 12.28 -11.13 -14.26
N GLU A 134 12.97 -10.05 -13.88
CA GLU A 134 13.65 -9.13 -14.77
C GLU A 134 15.05 -9.65 -15.16
N ARG A 135 15.09 -10.76 -15.90
CA ARG A 135 16.35 -11.36 -16.36
C ARG A 135 16.73 -10.86 -17.74
N PRO A 136 18.06 -10.70 -18.03
CA PRO A 136 18.54 -10.28 -19.34
C PRO A 136 18.01 -11.16 -20.48
N GLY A 137 17.60 -10.51 -21.57
CA GLY A 137 17.17 -11.17 -22.80
C GLY A 137 15.71 -11.67 -22.81
N LYS A 138 14.92 -11.36 -21.77
CA LYS A 138 13.48 -11.64 -21.76
C LYS A 138 12.67 -10.37 -21.55
N SER A 139 11.63 -10.21 -22.37
CA SER A 139 10.61 -9.19 -22.18
C SER A 139 9.57 -9.69 -21.20
N VAL A 140 9.30 -8.91 -20.15
CA VAL A 140 8.35 -9.24 -19.08
C VAL A 140 7.15 -8.30 -19.16
N ALA A 141 5.95 -8.83 -19.02
CA ALA A 141 4.74 -8.03 -18.87
C ALA A 141 4.12 -8.26 -17.49
N TYR A 142 3.90 -7.19 -16.77
CA TYR A 142 3.19 -7.20 -15.51
C TYR A 142 1.75 -6.75 -15.74
N ILE A 143 0.81 -7.52 -15.24
CA ILE A 143 -0.61 -7.16 -15.24
C ILE A 143 -0.90 -6.38 -13.97
N THR A 144 -1.68 -5.30 -14.06
CA THR A 144 -2.09 -4.52 -12.88
C THR A 144 -3.40 -3.78 -13.11
N ASP A 145 -3.95 -3.19 -12.09
CA ASP A 145 -5.18 -2.40 -12.16
C ASP A 145 -4.99 -1.07 -12.89
N ALA A 146 -6.05 -0.52 -13.42
CA ALA A 146 -6.14 0.86 -13.91
C ALA A 146 -7.32 1.58 -13.26
N PRO A 147 -7.08 2.49 -12.30
CA PRO A 147 -5.78 2.98 -11.79
C PRO A 147 -5.08 1.98 -10.85
N THR A 148 -3.79 2.20 -10.52
CA THR A 148 -3.00 1.34 -9.62
C THR A 148 -2.08 2.15 -8.70
N TYR A 149 -1.43 1.45 -7.75
CA TYR A 149 -0.47 2.08 -6.85
C TYR A 149 0.77 2.60 -7.59
N PRO A 150 1.08 3.91 -7.49
CA PRO A 150 2.15 4.50 -8.29
C PRO A 150 3.56 4.02 -7.92
N GLY A 151 3.74 3.43 -6.73
CA GLY A 151 5.01 2.83 -6.35
C GLY A 151 5.33 1.58 -7.19
N PHE A 152 4.30 0.84 -7.60
CA PHE A 152 4.47 -0.30 -8.50
C PHE A 152 4.85 0.16 -9.92
N THR A 153 4.09 1.11 -10.50
CA THR A 153 4.39 1.61 -11.85
C THR A 153 5.77 2.27 -11.94
N ALA A 154 6.16 3.02 -10.90
CA ALA A 154 7.50 3.62 -10.82
C ALA A 154 8.59 2.54 -10.75
N ARG A 155 8.36 1.44 -10.00
CA ARG A 155 9.31 0.32 -9.93
C ARG A 155 9.47 -0.38 -11.29
N VAL A 156 8.36 -0.65 -11.96
CA VAL A 156 8.39 -1.27 -13.30
C VAL A 156 9.12 -0.38 -14.30
N GLY A 157 8.94 0.93 -14.22
CA GLY A 157 9.64 1.91 -15.07
C GLY A 157 11.17 1.91 -14.95
N LEU A 158 11.75 1.28 -13.93
CA LEU A 158 13.20 1.12 -13.81
C LEU A 158 13.77 0.03 -14.72
N CYS A 159 12.93 -0.88 -15.24
CA CYS A 159 13.35 -1.96 -16.10
C CYS A 159 12.93 -1.70 -17.55
N GLN A 160 13.89 -1.54 -18.45
CA GLN A 160 13.66 -1.25 -19.88
C GLN A 160 12.95 -2.39 -20.63
N HIS A 161 13.00 -3.61 -20.08
CA HIS A 161 12.38 -4.80 -20.72
C HIS A 161 11.06 -5.20 -20.06
N ALA A 162 10.58 -4.41 -19.11
CA ALA A 162 9.29 -4.62 -18.46
C ALA A 162 8.22 -3.71 -19.06
N SER A 163 7.03 -4.25 -19.26
CA SER A 163 5.85 -3.54 -19.73
C SER A 163 4.68 -3.73 -18.78
N ILE A 164 3.77 -2.80 -18.76
CA ILE A 164 2.51 -2.91 -18.01
C ILE A 164 1.37 -3.14 -18.97
N PHE A 165 0.50 -4.07 -18.62
CA PHE A 165 -0.79 -4.31 -19.27
C PHE A 165 -1.86 -4.14 -18.19
N SER A 166 -2.60 -3.06 -18.26
CA SER A 166 -3.52 -2.70 -17.19
C SER A 166 -4.95 -3.14 -17.45
N VAL A 167 -5.63 -3.50 -16.37
CA VAL A 167 -6.98 -4.05 -16.31
C VAL A 167 -7.93 -2.97 -15.79
N GLU A 168 -9.00 -2.71 -16.50
CA GLU A 168 -10.05 -1.82 -16.02
C GLU A 168 -10.72 -2.39 -14.76
N MET A 169 -11.14 -1.50 -13.88
CA MET A 169 -11.88 -1.84 -12.67
C MET A 169 -13.30 -1.29 -12.70
N ASP A 170 -14.18 -1.95 -11.97
CA ASP A 170 -15.47 -1.43 -11.51
C ASP A 170 -15.51 -1.38 -9.97
N GLU A 171 -16.67 -1.16 -9.36
CA GLU A 171 -16.83 -1.03 -7.91
C GLU A 171 -16.51 -2.33 -7.15
N GLU A 172 -16.47 -3.48 -7.82
CA GLU A 172 -16.12 -4.78 -7.23
C GLU A 172 -14.65 -5.17 -7.38
N GLY A 173 -13.88 -4.46 -8.21
CA GLY A 173 -12.46 -4.72 -8.47
C GLY A 173 -12.13 -4.85 -9.96
N ALA A 174 -10.97 -5.44 -10.28
CA ALA A 174 -10.54 -5.68 -11.66
C ALA A 174 -11.54 -6.54 -12.44
N LYS A 175 -11.89 -6.14 -13.65
CA LYS A 175 -12.85 -6.86 -14.50
C LYS A 175 -12.24 -8.18 -14.98
N PRO A 176 -12.86 -9.35 -14.73
CA PRO A 176 -12.29 -10.66 -15.04
C PRO A 176 -12.02 -10.86 -16.55
N ASP A 177 -12.96 -10.48 -17.40
CA ASP A 177 -12.81 -10.61 -18.86
C ASP A 177 -11.63 -9.79 -19.37
N GLU A 178 -11.45 -8.60 -18.82
CA GLU A 178 -10.34 -7.72 -19.15
C GLU A 178 -9.02 -8.30 -18.63
N PHE A 179 -9.01 -8.86 -17.41
CA PHE A 179 -7.85 -9.52 -16.85
C PHE A 179 -7.36 -10.67 -17.73
N GLU A 180 -8.26 -11.57 -18.12
CA GLU A 180 -7.93 -12.65 -19.06
C GLU A 180 -7.40 -12.11 -20.38
N ARG A 181 -8.08 -11.13 -20.95
CA ARG A 181 -7.72 -10.50 -22.23
C ARG A 181 -6.33 -9.88 -22.20
N GLN A 182 -5.97 -9.17 -21.16
CA GLN A 182 -4.67 -8.50 -21.05
C GLN A 182 -3.52 -9.50 -20.90
N ILE A 183 -3.72 -10.61 -20.18
CA ILE A 183 -2.72 -11.69 -20.09
C ILE A 183 -2.47 -12.30 -21.47
N LEU A 184 -3.55 -12.65 -22.19
CA LEU A 184 -3.45 -13.28 -23.52
C LEU A 184 -2.79 -12.32 -24.52
N LYS A 185 -3.19 -11.05 -24.53
CA LYS A 185 -2.59 -10.01 -25.37
C LYS A 185 -1.09 -9.85 -25.12
N ALA A 186 -0.66 -9.80 -23.85
CA ALA A 186 0.76 -9.70 -23.52
C ALA A 186 1.55 -10.91 -24.05
N ARG A 187 0.99 -12.12 -23.92
CA ARG A 187 1.61 -13.35 -24.43
C ARG A 187 1.68 -13.40 -25.96
N GLU A 188 0.63 -12.96 -26.65
CA GLU A 188 0.62 -12.84 -28.12
C GLU A 188 1.72 -11.89 -28.63
N LEU A 189 2.05 -10.85 -27.88
CA LEU A 189 3.15 -9.94 -28.15
C LEU A 189 4.54 -10.50 -27.75
N GLY A 190 4.60 -11.74 -27.26
CA GLY A 190 5.84 -12.44 -26.93
C GLY A 190 6.38 -12.14 -25.53
N HIS A 191 5.61 -11.48 -24.68
CA HIS A 191 6.02 -11.22 -23.30
C HIS A 191 5.83 -12.45 -22.41
N TYR A 192 6.74 -12.62 -21.46
CA TYR A 192 6.50 -13.50 -20.32
C TYR A 192 5.63 -12.78 -19.28
N VAL A 193 4.55 -13.38 -18.82
CA VAL A 193 3.59 -12.83 -17.86
C VAL A 193 3.68 -13.63 -16.56
N PRO A 194 4.47 -13.18 -15.56
CA PRO A 194 4.65 -13.91 -14.30
C PRO A 194 3.52 -13.70 -13.30
N PHE A 195 3.01 -12.47 -13.19
CA PHE A 195 2.02 -12.15 -12.16
C PHE A 195 1.10 -10.97 -12.54
N TYR A 196 0.00 -10.91 -11.81
CA TYR A 196 -0.88 -9.77 -11.66
C TYR A 196 -0.65 -9.12 -10.30
N TYR A 197 -0.40 -7.80 -10.28
CA TYR A 197 -0.23 -6.99 -9.05
C TYR A 197 -1.48 -6.19 -8.75
N THR A 198 -1.95 -6.26 -7.50
CA THR A 198 -3.12 -5.49 -7.04
C THR A 198 -3.03 -5.12 -5.55
N VAL A 199 -3.80 -4.11 -5.14
CA VAL A 199 -4.06 -3.73 -3.74
C VAL A 199 -5.54 -4.02 -3.46
N PRO A 200 -5.93 -5.26 -3.13
CA PRO A 200 -7.34 -5.65 -3.14
C PRO A 200 -8.16 -5.12 -1.96
N ASP A 201 -7.52 -4.68 -0.89
CA ASP A 201 -8.18 -4.12 0.29
C ASP A 201 -7.91 -2.62 0.40
N GLY A 202 -9.00 -1.81 0.45
CA GLY A 202 -8.88 -0.36 0.51
C GLY A 202 -8.03 0.22 -0.60
N HIS A 203 -8.29 -0.22 -1.83
CA HIS A 203 -7.47 0.01 -3.02
C HIS A 203 -6.94 1.46 -3.12
N ASN A 204 -5.64 1.59 -3.30
CA ASN A 204 -5.00 2.88 -3.54
C ASN A 204 -4.70 3.05 -5.05
N PRO A 205 -5.43 3.97 -5.75
CA PRO A 205 -6.19 5.11 -5.23
C PRO A 205 -7.71 4.94 -5.14
N ALA A 206 -8.31 3.84 -5.62
CA ALA A 206 -9.75 3.75 -5.90
C ALA A 206 -10.66 3.77 -4.66
N GLY A 207 -10.14 3.44 -3.47
CA GLY A 207 -10.85 3.59 -2.20
C GLY A 207 -11.93 2.52 -1.92
N PHE A 208 -11.94 1.41 -2.64
CA PHE A 208 -12.83 0.26 -2.38
C PHE A 208 -12.02 -1.03 -2.18
N SER A 209 -12.66 -2.07 -1.70
CA SER A 209 -12.08 -3.42 -1.62
C SER A 209 -12.71 -4.33 -2.65
N PHE A 210 -11.94 -5.25 -3.21
CA PHE A 210 -12.45 -6.27 -4.12
C PHE A 210 -13.43 -7.18 -3.40
N SER A 211 -14.57 -7.46 -4.03
CA SER A 211 -15.56 -8.38 -3.48
C SER A 211 -15.02 -9.82 -3.42
N GLN A 212 -15.59 -10.63 -2.52
CA GLN A 212 -15.21 -12.04 -2.41
C GLN A 212 -15.40 -12.79 -3.73
N SER A 213 -16.51 -12.54 -4.43
CA SER A 213 -16.81 -13.16 -5.73
C SER A 213 -15.81 -12.74 -6.80
N ARG A 214 -15.39 -11.46 -6.82
CA ARG A 214 -14.40 -10.96 -7.75
C ARG A 214 -13.03 -11.59 -7.53
N ARG A 215 -12.61 -11.71 -6.27
CA ARG A 215 -11.36 -12.41 -5.93
C ARG A 215 -11.39 -13.86 -6.41
N GLN A 216 -12.51 -14.56 -6.25
CA GLN A 216 -12.68 -15.93 -6.73
C GLN A 216 -12.52 -16.03 -8.26
N GLN A 217 -13.19 -15.16 -9.01
CA GLN A 217 -13.11 -15.11 -10.47
C GLN A 217 -11.67 -14.85 -10.96
N LEU A 218 -10.98 -13.89 -10.35
CA LEU A 218 -9.59 -13.58 -10.71
C LEU A 218 -8.65 -14.75 -10.40
N LEU A 219 -8.83 -15.43 -9.27
CA LEU A 219 -8.05 -16.65 -8.92
C LEU A 219 -8.26 -17.78 -9.91
N GLU A 220 -9.49 -18.02 -10.36
CA GLU A 220 -9.80 -19.04 -11.35
C GLU A 220 -9.08 -18.78 -12.69
N ILE A 221 -9.08 -17.51 -13.15
CA ILE A 221 -8.35 -17.09 -14.33
C ILE A 221 -6.84 -17.23 -14.14
N ALA A 222 -6.32 -16.80 -12.97
CA ALA A 222 -4.90 -16.90 -12.65
C ALA A 222 -4.41 -18.36 -12.64
N ARG A 223 -5.23 -19.29 -12.10
CA ARG A 223 -4.95 -20.74 -12.16
C ARG A 223 -4.99 -21.27 -13.60
N LYS A 224 -6.02 -20.92 -14.37
CA LYS A 224 -6.20 -21.33 -15.76
C LYS A 224 -5.03 -20.89 -16.64
N LEU A 225 -4.54 -19.69 -16.42
CA LEU A 225 -3.49 -19.07 -17.24
C LEU A 225 -2.09 -19.17 -16.62
N ASP A 226 -1.93 -19.89 -15.52
CA ASP A 226 -0.66 -20.08 -14.82
C ASP A 226 0.08 -18.76 -14.57
N VAL A 227 -0.61 -17.84 -13.86
CA VAL A 227 -0.10 -16.52 -13.45
C VAL A 227 -0.22 -16.41 -11.94
N LEU A 228 0.77 -15.85 -11.26
CA LEU A 228 0.67 -15.53 -9.82
C LEU A 228 -0.19 -14.28 -9.59
N ILE A 229 -0.77 -14.17 -8.39
CA ILE A 229 -1.33 -12.92 -7.89
C ILE A 229 -0.37 -12.35 -6.86
N VAL A 230 0.10 -11.12 -7.06
CA VAL A 230 0.86 -10.36 -6.05
C VAL A 230 -0.12 -9.42 -5.35
N GLU A 231 -0.47 -9.81 -4.14
CA GLU A 231 -1.38 -9.09 -3.27
C GLU A 231 -0.61 -8.14 -2.36
N ASP A 232 -0.64 -6.85 -2.64
CA ASP A 232 -0.09 -5.82 -1.74
C ASP A 232 -1.16 -5.44 -0.71
N ALA A 233 -0.92 -5.74 0.57
CA ALA A 233 -1.90 -5.71 1.65
C ALA A 233 -1.63 -4.65 2.74
N PRO A 234 -1.41 -3.36 2.39
CA PRO A 234 -1.15 -2.33 3.40
C PRO A 234 -2.39 -1.98 4.22
N TYR A 235 -3.59 -2.24 3.71
CA TYR A 235 -4.84 -1.81 4.33
C TYR A 235 -5.70 -2.96 4.85
N VAL A 236 -5.19 -4.19 4.87
CA VAL A 236 -5.93 -5.37 5.30
C VAL A 236 -6.56 -5.22 6.69
N TYR A 237 -5.87 -4.53 7.60
CA TYR A 237 -6.38 -4.17 8.93
C TYR A 237 -7.07 -2.79 9.01
N ILE A 238 -6.98 -1.98 7.96
CA ILE A 238 -7.70 -0.70 7.90
C ILE A 238 -9.02 -0.93 7.16
N ASN A 239 -9.88 -1.72 7.79
CA ASN A 239 -11.15 -2.17 7.23
C ASN A 239 -12.30 -1.79 8.17
N PHE A 240 -13.32 -1.12 7.63
CA PHE A 240 -14.46 -0.58 8.38
C PHE A 240 -15.65 -1.54 8.41
N ALA A 241 -15.60 -2.63 7.63
CA ALA A 241 -16.65 -3.65 7.62
C ALA A 241 -16.61 -4.52 8.90
N GLU A 242 -17.74 -5.07 9.26
CA GLU A 242 -17.81 -6.11 10.29
C GLU A 242 -17.02 -7.36 9.87
N SER A 243 -16.55 -8.14 10.85
CA SER A 243 -15.67 -9.27 10.58
C SER A 243 -16.25 -10.28 9.58
N ALA A 244 -17.56 -10.55 9.65
CA ALA A 244 -18.25 -11.49 8.77
C ALA A 244 -18.37 -11.03 7.30
N ASP A 245 -18.22 -9.72 7.06
CA ASP A 245 -18.39 -9.10 5.74
C ASP A 245 -17.06 -8.80 5.05
N ARG A 246 -15.92 -9.12 5.70
CA ARG A 246 -14.58 -8.90 5.14
C ARG A 246 -14.25 -9.99 4.15
N PRO A 247 -13.88 -9.65 2.90
CA PRO A 247 -13.40 -10.65 1.95
C PRO A 247 -12.11 -11.31 2.43
N ASP A 248 -11.97 -12.61 2.17
CA ASP A 248 -10.73 -13.32 2.44
C ASP A 248 -9.62 -12.80 1.52
N PRO A 249 -8.42 -12.51 2.04
CA PRO A 249 -7.25 -12.18 1.21
C PRO A 249 -6.93 -13.32 0.22
N PHE A 250 -6.34 -12.98 -0.92
CA PHE A 250 -5.97 -13.97 -1.92
C PHE A 250 -5.03 -15.05 -1.38
N PHE A 251 -4.10 -14.69 -0.48
CA PHE A 251 -3.18 -15.66 0.10
C PHE A 251 -3.87 -16.68 1.01
N VAL A 252 -5.01 -16.34 1.59
CA VAL A 252 -5.85 -17.28 2.37
C VAL A 252 -6.62 -18.21 1.42
N MET A 253 -7.13 -17.66 0.32
CA MET A 253 -7.90 -18.43 -0.67
C MET A 253 -7.03 -19.39 -1.47
N ASP A 254 -5.78 -19.01 -1.80
CA ASP A 254 -4.81 -19.87 -2.49
C ASP A 254 -3.36 -19.42 -2.23
N PRO A 255 -2.72 -19.88 -1.13
CA PRO A 255 -1.35 -19.50 -0.79
C PRO A 255 -0.31 -19.98 -1.82
N LYS A 256 -0.66 -21.01 -2.64
CA LYS A 256 0.20 -21.56 -3.69
C LYS A 256 0.11 -20.79 -5.01
N ARG A 257 -0.83 -19.87 -5.13
CA ARG A 257 -1.01 -19.00 -6.30
C ARG A 257 -0.78 -17.53 -5.98
N THR A 258 -0.55 -17.21 -4.71
CA THR A 258 -0.43 -15.84 -4.25
C THR A 258 0.94 -15.55 -3.65
N VAL A 259 1.45 -14.36 -3.95
CA VAL A 259 2.52 -13.69 -3.21
C VAL A 259 1.88 -12.58 -2.38
N HIS A 260 1.94 -12.69 -1.07
CA HIS A 260 1.37 -11.72 -0.15
C HIS A 260 2.44 -10.77 0.37
N LEU A 261 2.22 -9.46 0.21
CA LEU A 261 3.12 -8.40 0.65
C LEU A 261 2.51 -7.66 1.84
N PHE A 262 2.92 -8.03 3.04
CA PHE A 262 2.51 -7.34 4.26
C PHE A 262 3.40 -6.12 4.53
N THR A 263 2.84 -5.08 5.15
CA THR A 263 3.60 -3.97 5.73
C THR A 263 3.07 -3.52 7.08
N GLY A 264 3.96 -3.33 8.04
CA GLY A 264 3.66 -2.73 9.33
C GLY A 264 3.40 -1.21 9.29
N SER A 265 3.54 -0.58 8.11
CA SER A 265 3.48 0.89 7.99
C SER A 265 2.11 1.49 8.36
N LYS A 266 1.00 0.76 8.15
CA LYS A 266 -0.36 1.30 8.38
C LYS A 266 -0.93 0.87 9.74
N ILE A 267 -0.62 -0.33 10.18
CA ILE A 267 -1.01 -0.84 11.51
C ILE A 267 -0.02 -0.42 12.61
N GLY A 268 1.25 -0.25 12.27
CA GLY A 268 2.33 0.20 13.15
C GLY A 268 2.82 1.60 12.81
N PHE A 269 4.11 1.69 12.50
CA PHE A 269 4.80 2.93 12.16
C PHE A 269 5.47 2.82 10.79
N PRO A 270 5.35 3.84 9.93
CA PRO A 270 5.97 3.80 8.60
C PRO A 270 7.50 3.92 8.64
N GLY A 271 8.08 4.60 9.65
CA GLY A 271 9.52 4.87 9.75
C GLY A 271 10.41 3.63 9.83
N PRO A 272 10.10 2.62 10.66
CA PRO A 272 10.89 1.39 10.79
C PRO A 272 10.98 0.53 9.51
N ARG A 273 10.10 0.75 8.53
CA ARG A 273 10.11 0.06 7.23
C ARG A 273 10.00 -1.46 7.33
N VAL A 274 9.18 -1.97 8.25
CA VAL A 274 8.93 -3.42 8.39
C VAL A 274 7.88 -3.90 7.41
N GLY A 275 8.17 -4.98 6.72
CA GLY A 275 7.27 -5.72 5.86
C GLY A 275 7.69 -7.18 5.74
N PHE A 276 6.82 -8.00 5.15
CA PHE A 276 7.08 -9.41 4.86
C PHE A 276 6.53 -9.78 3.49
N PHE A 277 7.34 -10.53 2.77
CA PHE A 277 6.92 -11.30 1.60
C PHE A 277 6.57 -12.70 2.08
N TYR A 278 5.42 -13.23 1.68
CA TYR A 278 5.00 -14.61 1.97
C TYR A 278 4.39 -15.28 0.74
N SER A 279 4.77 -16.52 0.48
CA SER A 279 4.13 -17.35 -0.54
C SER A 279 4.47 -18.82 -0.33
N GLU A 280 3.52 -19.71 -0.62
CA GLU A 280 3.72 -21.17 -0.71
C GLU A 280 3.85 -21.65 -2.16
N ALA A 281 3.91 -20.73 -3.12
CA ALA A 281 4.07 -21.06 -4.53
C ALA A 281 5.43 -21.68 -4.83
N ASN A 282 5.45 -22.64 -5.74
CA ASN A 282 6.66 -23.15 -6.36
C ASN A 282 6.75 -22.67 -7.81
N LEU A 283 7.96 -22.36 -8.24
CA LEU A 283 8.27 -22.01 -9.62
C LEU A 283 9.12 -23.09 -10.27
N LYS A 284 8.78 -23.44 -11.50
CA LYS A 284 9.61 -24.30 -12.33
C LYS A 284 10.70 -23.45 -13.00
N ILE A 285 11.92 -23.57 -12.51
CA ILE A 285 13.08 -22.83 -13.02
C ILE A 285 13.76 -23.57 -14.18
N SER A 286 14.84 -22.97 -14.71
CA SER A 286 15.66 -23.55 -15.77
C SER A 286 16.15 -24.95 -15.39
N GLY A 287 16.06 -25.90 -16.33
CA GLY A 287 16.36 -27.32 -16.07
C GLY A 287 15.18 -28.12 -15.50
N GLY A 288 14.01 -27.52 -15.31
CA GLY A 288 12.78 -28.19 -14.88
C GLY A 288 12.69 -28.48 -13.38
N LYS A 289 13.62 -27.97 -12.57
CA LYS A 289 13.57 -28.05 -11.12
C LYS A 289 12.45 -27.15 -10.57
N GLU A 290 11.64 -27.67 -9.68
CA GLU A 290 10.69 -26.87 -8.89
C GLU A 290 11.36 -26.31 -7.65
N VAL A 291 11.18 -25.02 -7.39
CA VAL A 291 11.79 -24.29 -6.27
C VAL A 291 10.73 -23.41 -5.63
N PRO A 292 10.63 -23.35 -4.29
CA PRO A 292 9.78 -22.39 -3.60
C PRO A 292 10.13 -20.94 -4.03
N ILE A 293 9.13 -20.14 -4.34
CA ILE A 293 9.34 -18.74 -4.68
C ILE A 293 10.01 -17.96 -3.53
N ALA A 294 9.74 -18.36 -2.29
CA ALA A 294 10.38 -17.80 -1.10
C ALA A 294 11.91 -18.03 -1.08
N GLU A 295 12.40 -19.19 -1.58
CA GLU A 295 13.84 -19.47 -1.70
C GLU A 295 14.50 -18.53 -2.73
N LEU A 296 13.82 -18.27 -3.85
CA LEU A 296 14.27 -17.31 -4.84
C LEU A 296 14.26 -15.87 -4.29
N ALA A 297 13.20 -15.52 -3.56
CA ALA A 297 13.09 -14.22 -2.89
C ALA A 297 14.18 -14.02 -1.84
N LEU A 298 14.49 -15.05 -1.06
CA LEU A 298 15.58 -15.02 -0.08
C LEU A 298 16.93 -14.79 -0.75
N THR A 299 17.19 -15.49 -1.86
CA THR A 299 18.42 -15.34 -2.63
C THR A 299 18.56 -13.92 -3.19
N GLU A 300 17.51 -13.37 -3.75
CA GLU A 300 17.48 -12.00 -4.28
C GLU A 300 17.68 -10.97 -3.15
N SER A 301 16.97 -11.12 -2.03
CA SER A 301 17.07 -10.25 -0.84
C SER A 301 18.48 -10.24 -0.26
N SER A 302 19.13 -11.43 -0.19
CA SER A 302 20.51 -11.53 0.29
C SER A 302 21.52 -10.79 -0.57
N SER A 303 21.23 -10.62 -1.86
CA SER A 303 22.10 -9.91 -2.81
C SER A 303 21.81 -8.41 -2.85
N ASP A 304 20.57 -7.99 -2.60
CA ASP A 304 20.13 -6.58 -2.67
C ASP A 304 20.42 -5.84 -1.35
N ILE A 305 19.91 -6.33 -0.23
CA ILE A 305 20.00 -5.65 1.06
C ILE A 305 20.75 -6.43 2.14
N LEU A 306 21.17 -7.65 1.86
CA LEU A 306 21.76 -8.63 2.75
C LEU A 306 20.75 -9.13 3.81
N PHE A 307 20.18 -8.23 4.60
CA PHE A 307 19.08 -8.48 5.57
C PHE A 307 18.32 -7.19 5.90
N GLN A 308 17.04 -7.32 6.24
CA GLN A 308 16.26 -6.20 6.77
C GLN A 308 16.74 -5.85 8.18
N ASN A 309 16.71 -4.55 8.53
CA ASN A 309 17.18 -4.04 9.83
C ASN A 309 16.59 -4.83 11.01
N PRO A 310 17.41 -5.61 11.76
CA PRO A 310 16.90 -6.50 12.80
C PRO A 310 16.33 -5.75 13.99
N ALA A 311 16.85 -4.56 14.32
CA ALA A 311 16.31 -3.73 15.40
C ALA A 311 14.89 -3.23 15.06
N SER A 312 14.61 -2.94 13.78
CA SER A 312 13.26 -2.59 13.33
C SER A 312 12.31 -3.81 13.40
N LEU A 313 12.79 -4.99 13.04
CA LEU A 313 12.03 -6.24 13.16
C LEU A 313 11.69 -6.55 14.63
N ARG A 314 12.64 -6.44 15.54
CA ARG A 314 12.42 -6.60 16.99
C ARG A 314 11.48 -5.52 17.55
N GLY A 315 11.59 -4.28 17.06
CA GLY A 315 10.64 -3.22 17.40
C GLY A 315 9.22 -3.55 16.97
N PHE A 316 9.04 -4.13 15.79
CA PHE A 316 7.74 -4.62 15.35
C PHE A 316 7.27 -5.82 16.19
N GLU A 317 8.14 -6.77 16.51
CA GLU A 317 7.84 -7.88 17.40
C GLU A 317 7.33 -7.41 18.78
N SER A 318 7.91 -6.34 19.32
CA SER A 318 7.43 -5.77 20.59
C SER A 318 5.97 -5.33 20.53
N MET A 319 5.49 -4.82 19.38
CA MET A 319 4.08 -4.46 19.17
C MET A 319 3.14 -5.66 19.17
N LEU A 320 3.67 -6.85 18.93
CA LEU A 320 2.92 -8.11 18.92
C LEU A 320 2.79 -8.73 20.32
N HIS A 321 3.21 -8.00 21.35
CA HIS A 321 3.14 -8.39 22.76
C HIS A 321 2.37 -7.34 23.58
N ASP A 322 1.62 -7.79 24.56
CA ASP A 322 0.89 -6.93 25.48
C ASP A 322 1.82 -6.24 26.51
N VAL A 323 1.25 -5.54 27.49
CA VAL A 323 2.01 -4.80 28.51
C VAL A 323 2.77 -5.71 29.49
N ASP A 324 2.39 -6.97 29.58
CA ASP A 324 3.01 -8.02 30.39
C ASP A 324 3.92 -8.94 29.55
N PHE A 325 4.09 -8.60 28.28
CA PHE A 325 4.90 -9.29 27.27
C PHE A 325 4.39 -10.70 26.90
N ASN A 326 3.08 -10.93 27.05
CA ASN A 326 2.44 -12.09 26.45
C ASN A 326 2.18 -11.81 24.96
N GLU A 327 2.38 -12.82 24.11
CA GLU A 327 2.07 -12.73 22.70
C GLU A 327 0.57 -12.45 22.48
N LEU A 328 0.25 -11.48 21.64
CA LEU A 328 -1.13 -11.14 21.30
C LEU A 328 -1.84 -12.33 20.60
N GLN A 329 -3.13 -12.45 20.84
CA GLN A 329 -3.93 -13.44 20.15
C GLN A 329 -4.31 -13.01 18.72
N SER A 330 -4.30 -11.70 18.45
CA SER A 330 -4.72 -11.09 17.19
C SER A 330 -4.10 -9.70 17.03
N MET A 331 -3.90 -9.25 15.79
CA MET A 331 -3.50 -7.89 15.47
C MET A 331 -4.68 -6.91 15.37
N TRP A 332 -5.92 -7.38 15.33
CA TRP A 332 -7.11 -6.52 15.25
C TRP A 332 -7.22 -5.51 16.39
N PRO A 333 -6.89 -5.81 17.66
CA PRO A 333 -6.88 -4.82 18.73
C PRO A 333 -5.90 -3.65 18.48
N LEU A 334 -4.76 -3.89 17.83
CA LEU A 334 -3.82 -2.82 17.44
C LEU A 334 -4.42 -1.92 16.35
N ALA A 335 -5.17 -2.51 15.43
CA ALA A 335 -5.86 -1.80 14.36
C ALA A 335 -7.03 -0.96 14.90
N GLU A 336 -7.79 -1.47 15.86
CA GLU A 336 -9.03 -0.84 16.35
C GLU A 336 -8.79 0.57 16.92
N VAL A 337 -7.67 0.79 17.62
CA VAL A 337 -7.27 2.12 18.11
C VAL A 337 -7.15 3.13 16.96
N LYS A 338 -6.64 2.68 15.80
CA LYS A 338 -6.48 3.52 14.60
C LYS A 338 -7.80 3.65 13.83
N LEU A 339 -8.55 2.56 13.75
CA LEU A 339 -9.84 2.52 13.06
C LEU A 339 -10.84 3.49 13.69
N ALA A 340 -10.83 3.69 15.00
CA ALA A 340 -11.69 4.66 15.67
C ALA A 340 -11.52 6.08 15.08
N VAL A 341 -10.27 6.53 14.90
CA VAL A 341 -9.95 7.83 14.29
C VAL A 341 -10.35 7.87 12.81
N TYR A 342 -10.05 6.81 12.05
CA TYR A 342 -10.32 6.79 10.62
C TYR A 342 -11.81 6.66 10.29
N ARG A 343 -12.60 5.91 11.09
CA ARG A 343 -14.07 5.85 10.96
C ARG A 343 -14.69 7.23 11.16
N GLU A 344 -14.23 7.94 12.18
CA GLU A 344 -14.69 9.30 12.46
C GLU A 344 -14.34 10.27 11.34
N ASN A 345 -13.09 10.27 10.89
CA ASN A 345 -12.64 11.11 9.78
C ASN A 345 -13.43 10.80 8.49
N ARG A 346 -13.60 9.52 8.18
CA ARG A 346 -14.41 9.08 7.04
C ARG A 346 -15.85 9.58 7.13
N ALA A 347 -16.47 9.46 8.29
CA ALA A 347 -17.84 9.91 8.52
C ALA A 347 -17.96 11.44 8.31
N ILE A 348 -17.03 12.22 8.85
CA ILE A 348 -16.99 13.68 8.66
C ILE A 348 -16.87 14.03 7.18
N MET A 349 -15.93 13.42 6.45
CA MET A 349 -15.74 13.70 5.03
C MET A 349 -17.00 13.39 4.23
N LEU A 350 -17.58 12.21 4.40
CA LEU A 350 -18.77 11.79 3.66
C LEU A 350 -20.01 12.63 4.01
N ASP A 351 -20.20 13.00 5.28
CA ASP A 351 -21.30 13.89 5.71
C ASP A 351 -21.20 15.25 5.03
N VAL A 352 -20.01 15.86 5.03
CA VAL A 352 -19.82 17.18 4.42
C VAL A 352 -20.03 17.13 2.89
N LEU A 353 -19.50 16.11 2.22
CA LEU A 353 -19.70 15.91 0.78
C LEU A 353 -21.20 15.76 0.47
N GLU A 354 -21.93 14.91 1.20
CA GLU A 354 -23.35 14.68 0.99
C GLU A 354 -24.17 15.94 1.25
N ARG A 355 -23.93 16.63 2.35
CA ARG A 355 -24.65 17.84 2.74
C ARG A 355 -24.43 18.99 1.77
N LYS A 356 -23.20 19.14 1.24
CA LYS A 356 -22.83 20.27 0.38
C LYS A 356 -23.06 20.00 -1.11
N LEU A 357 -22.81 18.77 -1.58
CA LEU A 357 -22.81 18.41 -2.99
C LEU A 357 -23.85 17.35 -3.38
N GLY A 358 -24.52 16.69 -2.43
CA GLY A 358 -25.51 15.65 -2.69
C GLY A 358 -26.71 16.09 -3.54
N ALA A 359 -26.98 17.41 -3.62
CA ALA A 359 -27.99 17.95 -4.53
C ALA A 359 -27.55 18.00 -6.01
N TYR A 360 -26.31 17.66 -6.34
CA TYR A 360 -25.71 17.76 -7.68
C TYR A 360 -25.17 16.40 -8.17
N PRO A 361 -25.97 15.32 -8.17
CA PRO A 361 -25.48 13.96 -8.46
C PRO A 361 -25.07 13.75 -9.92
N ASP A 362 -25.51 14.60 -10.84
CA ASP A 362 -25.10 14.55 -12.25
C ASP A 362 -23.72 15.15 -12.47
N GLN A 363 -23.32 16.12 -11.64
CA GLN A 363 -22.05 16.85 -11.74
C GLN A 363 -20.96 16.21 -10.87
N PHE A 364 -21.32 15.67 -9.69
CA PHE A 364 -20.36 15.18 -8.71
C PHE A 364 -20.71 13.80 -8.20
N LYS A 365 -19.71 12.93 -8.12
CA LYS A 365 -19.81 11.60 -7.52
C LYS A 365 -18.59 11.33 -6.67
N TRP A 366 -18.73 10.49 -5.65
CA TRP A 366 -17.60 10.05 -4.83
C TRP A 366 -17.80 8.62 -4.34
N THR A 367 -16.69 7.90 -4.18
CA THR A 367 -16.72 6.56 -3.60
C THR A 367 -16.92 6.64 -2.09
N LYS A 368 -17.58 5.61 -1.52
CA LYS A 368 -17.79 5.46 -0.07
C LYS A 368 -16.88 4.32 0.43
N PRO A 369 -15.61 4.61 0.80
CA PRO A 369 -14.62 3.58 1.08
C PRO A 369 -15.04 2.68 2.26
N GLY A 370 -14.99 1.36 2.07
CA GLY A 370 -15.17 0.35 3.11
C GLY A 370 -13.87 -0.01 3.83
N ALA A 371 -12.72 0.41 3.29
CA ALA A 371 -11.39 0.17 3.83
C ALA A 371 -10.41 1.22 3.33
N GLY A 372 -9.19 1.27 3.89
CA GLY A 372 -8.14 2.18 3.46
C GLY A 372 -8.36 3.63 3.85
N PHE A 373 -7.82 4.55 3.05
CA PHE A 373 -7.73 5.98 3.38
C PHE A 373 -8.35 6.92 2.35
N PHE A 374 -8.85 6.39 1.23
CA PHE A 374 -9.10 7.18 0.04
C PHE A 374 -10.54 7.12 -0.44
N SER A 375 -10.98 8.22 -1.02
CA SER A 375 -12.19 8.31 -1.83
C SER A 375 -11.83 8.93 -3.18
N VAL A 376 -12.38 8.41 -4.26
CA VAL A 376 -12.29 9.04 -5.58
C VAL A 376 -13.48 9.95 -5.75
N PHE A 377 -13.19 11.20 -6.06
CA PHE A 377 -14.18 12.23 -6.39
C PHE A 377 -14.17 12.47 -7.88
N THR A 378 -15.32 12.33 -8.54
CA THR A 378 -15.50 12.49 -9.98
C THR A 378 -16.25 13.79 -10.28
N ILE A 379 -15.78 14.55 -11.25
CA ILE A 379 -16.35 15.80 -11.73
C ILE A 379 -16.86 15.58 -13.16
N ASN A 380 -18.17 15.53 -13.32
CA ASN A 380 -18.82 15.36 -14.63
C ASN A 380 -19.29 16.71 -15.19
N ILE A 381 -18.34 17.61 -15.44
CA ILE A 381 -18.61 18.96 -15.98
C ILE A 381 -17.75 19.15 -17.23
N ALA A 382 -18.39 19.49 -18.34
CA ALA A 382 -17.69 19.66 -19.61
C ALA A 382 -16.63 20.77 -19.53
N GLY A 383 -15.42 20.47 -20.01
CA GLY A 383 -14.29 21.43 -20.03
C GLY A 383 -13.48 21.50 -18.73
N VAL A 384 -13.91 20.84 -17.66
CA VAL A 384 -13.10 20.74 -16.44
C VAL A 384 -12.06 19.64 -16.61
N LYS A 385 -10.81 19.95 -16.23
CA LYS A 385 -9.70 19.02 -16.28
C LYS A 385 -8.94 19.07 -14.95
N THR A 386 -8.91 17.94 -14.24
CA THR A 386 -8.28 17.83 -12.92
C THR A 386 -6.79 17.48 -13.02
N ASP A 387 -6.01 18.40 -13.56
CA ASP A 387 -4.54 18.29 -13.68
C ASP A 387 -3.80 19.07 -12.57
N ASP A 388 -2.49 19.22 -12.73
CA ASP A 388 -1.67 19.96 -11.77
C ASP A 388 -2.07 21.44 -11.67
N GLU A 389 -2.48 22.08 -12.78
CA GLU A 389 -2.93 23.47 -12.81
C GLU A 389 -4.24 23.63 -12.02
N PHE A 390 -5.17 22.70 -12.16
CA PHE A 390 -6.39 22.65 -11.35
C PHE A 390 -6.06 22.56 -9.85
N VAL A 391 -5.13 21.71 -9.46
CA VAL A 391 -4.71 21.58 -8.04
C VAL A 391 -4.04 22.87 -7.56
N GLU A 392 -3.19 23.51 -8.36
CA GLU A 392 -2.57 24.78 -7.98
C GLU A 392 -3.61 25.88 -7.76
N LYS A 393 -4.61 25.97 -8.64
CA LYS A 393 -5.73 26.91 -8.47
C LYS A 393 -6.52 26.59 -7.21
N LEU A 394 -6.82 25.32 -6.95
CA LEU A 394 -7.53 24.90 -5.74
C LEU A 394 -6.76 25.30 -4.45
N VAL A 395 -5.43 25.18 -4.47
CA VAL A 395 -4.59 25.63 -3.36
C VAL A 395 -4.56 27.15 -3.25
N ALA A 396 -4.47 27.86 -4.37
CA ALA A 396 -4.37 29.33 -4.37
C ALA A 396 -5.67 30.03 -3.91
N ASP A 397 -6.83 29.45 -4.24
CA ASP A 397 -8.13 30.07 -3.98
C ASP A 397 -8.80 29.54 -2.71
N TYR A 398 -8.50 28.27 -2.32
CA TYR A 398 -9.18 27.55 -1.21
C TYR A 398 -8.21 26.92 -0.19
N GLY A 399 -6.91 26.90 -0.45
CA GLY A 399 -5.93 26.28 0.44
C GLY A 399 -5.98 24.74 0.45
N VAL A 400 -6.64 24.09 -0.50
CA VAL A 400 -6.88 22.63 -0.46
C VAL A 400 -5.96 21.89 -1.42
N VAL A 401 -5.23 20.89 -0.91
CA VAL A 401 -4.36 19.99 -1.68
C VAL A 401 -5.07 18.64 -1.85
N VAL A 402 -5.24 18.23 -3.09
CA VAL A 402 -5.75 16.89 -3.51
C VAL A 402 -4.78 16.28 -4.51
N ILE A 403 -5.02 15.05 -4.96
CA ILE A 403 -4.17 14.42 -6.00
C ILE A 403 -5.01 14.10 -7.24
N PRO A 404 -4.57 14.55 -8.44
CA PRO A 404 -5.17 14.16 -9.70
C PRO A 404 -5.14 12.64 -9.91
N MET A 405 -6.25 12.06 -10.33
CA MET A 405 -6.32 10.62 -10.59
C MET A 405 -5.54 10.19 -11.84
N TYR A 406 -5.37 11.07 -12.81
CA TYR A 406 -4.57 10.81 -14.01
C TYR A 406 -3.18 10.26 -13.71
N ASP A 407 -2.54 10.72 -12.65
CA ASP A 407 -1.21 10.27 -12.24
C ASP A 407 -1.16 8.79 -11.79
N PHE A 408 -2.29 8.21 -11.42
CA PHE A 408 -2.39 6.81 -10.97
C PHE A 408 -2.67 5.80 -12.10
N TYR A 409 -3.00 6.29 -13.29
CA TYR A 409 -3.23 5.42 -14.43
C TYR A 409 -1.90 5.03 -15.10
N PRO A 410 -1.68 3.74 -15.39
CA PRO A 410 -0.52 3.26 -16.15
C PRO A 410 -0.46 3.85 -17.56
N ALA A 411 0.73 3.84 -18.16
CA ALA A 411 0.96 4.43 -19.47
C ALA A 411 0.07 3.80 -20.57
N ASP A 412 -0.09 2.48 -20.56
CA ASP A 412 -0.93 1.77 -21.52
C ASP A 412 -2.43 2.14 -21.40
N ALA A 413 -2.92 2.45 -20.20
CA ALA A 413 -4.28 2.97 -20.01
C ALA A 413 -4.43 4.37 -20.60
N LYS A 414 -3.43 5.23 -20.41
CA LYS A 414 -3.39 6.57 -21.01
C LYS A 414 -3.28 6.55 -22.52
N GLU A 415 -2.58 5.57 -23.09
CA GLU A 415 -2.54 5.35 -24.54
C GLU A 415 -3.91 4.94 -25.11
N ARG A 416 -4.66 4.08 -24.39
CA ARG A 416 -6.02 3.70 -24.77
C ARG A 416 -7.03 4.83 -24.64
N ASN A 417 -6.89 5.66 -23.61
CA ASN A 417 -7.73 6.81 -23.36
C ASN A 417 -6.90 7.98 -22.78
N PRO A 418 -6.46 8.94 -23.61
CA PRO A 418 -5.64 10.07 -23.15
C PRO A 418 -6.31 10.99 -22.12
N LEU A 419 -7.63 10.91 -21.98
CA LEU A 419 -8.39 11.71 -21.01
C LEU A 419 -8.69 10.97 -19.71
N ILE A 420 -8.24 9.72 -19.56
CA ILE A 420 -8.53 8.90 -18.40
C ILE A 420 -8.06 9.57 -17.11
N GLY A 421 -8.94 9.70 -16.13
CA GLY A 421 -8.64 10.26 -14.82
C GLY A 421 -8.51 11.79 -14.74
N PHE A 422 -8.68 12.52 -15.86
CA PHE A 422 -8.72 13.98 -15.86
C PHE A 422 -10.04 14.58 -15.36
N ASP A 423 -11.01 13.75 -15.07
CA ASP A 423 -12.29 14.07 -14.44
C ASP A 423 -12.34 13.66 -12.97
N GLN A 424 -11.21 13.20 -12.40
CA GLN A 424 -11.18 12.56 -11.09
C GLN A 424 -10.07 13.10 -10.19
N LEU A 425 -10.38 13.17 -8.89
CA LEU A 425 -9.46 13.53 -7.82
C LEU A 425 -9.46 12.46 -6.73
N ARG A 426 -8.30 12.14 -6.17
CA ARG A 426 -8.20 11.33 -4.96
C ARG A 426 -8.26 12.23 -3.73
N LEU A 427 -9.25 12.01 -2.89
CA LEU A 427 -9.37 12.59 -1.55
C LEU A 427 -8.88 11.59 -0.50
N SER A 428 -8.25 12.10 0.55
CA SER A 428 -7.81 11.34 1.71
C SER A 428 -8.42 11.89 2.98
N PHE A 429 -8.87 11.01 3.85
CA PHE A 429 -9.37 11.35 5.19
C PHE A 429 -8.44 10.89 6.32
N CYS A 430 -7.23 10.40 6.00
CA CYS A 430 -6.37 9.78 7.00
C CYS A 430 -5.47 10.76 7.76
N PHE A 431 -5.23 11.97 7.26
CA PHE A 431 -4.22 12.86 7.80
C PHE A 431 -4.73 14.28 8.06
N SER A 432 -4.30 14.83 9.18
CA SER A 432 -4.31 16.26 9.53
C SER A 432 -3.10 16.51 10.45
N GLU A 433 -2.65 17.74 10.54
CA GLU A 433 -1.59 18.13 11.50
C GLU A 433 -2.15 18.31 12.92
N SER A 434 -3.46 18.47 13.06
CA SER A 434 -4.17 18.68 14.32
C SER A 434 -4.63 17.37 14.97
N LEU A 435 -4.89 17.43 16.28
CA LEU A 435 -5.27 16.26 17.10
C LEU A 435 -6.65 16.50 17.76
N GLY A 436 -7.34 15.43 18.12
CA GLY A 436 -8.57 15.47 18.88
C GLY A 436 -9.69 16.31 18.23
N GLU A 437 -10.24 17.28 18.93
CA GLU A 437 -11.33 18.14 18.41
C GLU A 437 -10.85 19.06 17.27
N GLU A 438 -9.63 19.59 17.37
CA GLU A 438 -9.05 20.39 16.30
C GLU A 438 -8.92 19.60 14.99
N ARG A 439 -8.57 18.30 15.06
CA ARG A 439 -8.55 17.42 13.89
C ARG A 439 -9.92 17.34 13.20
N ARG A 440 -10.99 17.18 13.99
CA ARG A 440 -12.34 17.12 13.47
C ARG A 440 -12.75 18.39 12.77
N GLN A 441 -12.41 19.51 13.39
CA GLN A 441 -12.69 20.85 12.83
C GLN A 441 -11.88 21.09 11.56
N ASP A 442 -10.58 20.80 11.58
CA ASP A 442 -9.70 20.94 10.43
C ASP A 442 -10.18 20.11 9.22
N LEU A 443 -10.63 18.89 9.46
CA LEU A 443 -11.14 18.03 8.38
C LEU A 443 -12.46 18.57 7.82
N ARG A 444 -13.37 19.08 8.68
CA ARG A 444 -14.60 19.73 8.21
C ARG A 444 -14.28 20.93 7.35
N GLU A 445 -13.44 21.85 7.82
CA GLU A 445 -13.01 23.05 7.10
C GLU A 445 -12.37 22.68 5.75
N ALA A 446 -11.49 21.67 5.74
CA ALA A 446 -10.84 21.20 4.52
C ALA A 446 -11.85 20.70 3.48
N VAL A 447 -12.81 19.88 3.90
CA VAL A 447 -13.82 19.31 2.98
C VAL A 447 -14.85 20.38 2.59
N GLU A 448 -15.22 21.31 3.48
CA GLU A 448 -16.09 22.44 3.16
C GLU A 448 -15.45 23.37 2.13
N ALA A 449 -14.18 23.75 2.31
CA ALA A 449 -13.43 24.53 1.34
C ALA A 449 -13.34 23.82 -0.03
N PHE A 450 -13.09 22.52 -0.03
CA PHE A 450 -13.15 21.71 -1.25
C PHE A 450 -14.51 21.76 -1.92
N CYS A 451 -15.60 21.58 -1.18
CA CYS A 451 -16.96 21.63 -1.72
C CYS A 451 -17.34 23.01 -2.26
N ASP A 452 -16.90 24.07 -1.61
CA ASP A 452 -17.16 25.44 -2.05
C ASP A 452 -16.45 25.71 -3.39
N ALA A 453 -15.21 25.22 -3.56
CA ALA A 453 -14.51 25.24 -4.85
C ALA A 453 -15.27 24.47 -5.95
N MET A 454 -15.82 23.29 -5.61
CA MET A 454 -16.60 22.50 -6.58
C MET A 454 -17.88 23.21 -7.02
N LYS A 455 -18.55 23.94 -6.11
CA LYS A 455 -19.75 24.72 -6.43
C LYS A 455 -19.49 25.85 -7.40
N GLU A 456 -18.32 26.48 -7.36
CA GLU A 456 -17.95 27.49 -8.35
C GLU A 456 -17.87 26.95 -9.78
N LEU A 457 -17.63 25.66 -9.96
CA LEU A 457 -17.62 25.05 -11.29
C LEU A 457 -18.99 24.94 -11.94
N ILE A 458 -20.07 25.09 -11.16
CA ILE A 458 -21.48 24.99 -11.63
C ILE A 458 -22.22 26.32 -11.51
N SER A 459 -21.59 27.37 -10.98
CA SER A 459 -22.14 28.73 -10.93
C SER A 459 -21.77 29.51 -12.21
#